data_a63fc158295ca86ce96a7dfcaaceb33d
#
_entry.id   a63fc158295ca86ce96a7dfcaaceb33d
#
_cell.length_a   1.000
_cell.length_b   1.000
_cell.length_c   1.000
_cell.angle_alpha   90.00
_cell.angle_beta   90.00
_cell.angle_gamma   90.00
#
_symmetry.space_group_name_H-M   'P 1'
#
loop_
_entity.id
_entity.type
_entity.pdbx_description
1 polymer ?
#
loop_
_entity_poly.entity_id
_entity_poly.type
_entity_poly.pdbx_seq_one_letter_code
_entity_poly.pdbx_strand_id
1 'polypeptide(L)'
;LGVGGGLAQRGLAFGFHRAADTAGAVLGLAVALLVVWLVQAGNVGLSADAFRTLVLISLIPAALAVLTLALGAKDVPVKGATGAPALGFKGLGRPFLLFMLIVGIFDLGNSSDAFLVLRGQERGLSVAGVLGMLITFNLIYTLISTPAGALSDRIGRRRLLVGGWLVYALIYLGFGLAQAAWQIWALYAVYGLYYGLAYGTAKALVADLVPANLRGTAYGTYNAVLGILDFPASVIAGVLWQGVGSWPGLGPSAPFLFGALMALIAVVAMLLVFRG
;
A
#
# COMPACT_ATOMS: atom_id res chain seq x y z
N LEU A 1 13.66 -1.78 22.62
CA LEU A 1 12.51 -1.93 23.49
C LEU A 1 12.53 -3.36 24.05
N GLY A 2 12.87 -3.48 25.35
CA GLY A 2 13.21 -4.76 25.98
C GLY A 2 12.07 -5.78 25.97
N VAL A 3 12.46 -7.05 25.95
CA VAL A 3 11.65 -8.27 25.86
C VAL A 3 10.69 -8.50 27.07
N GLY A 4 10.54 -7.53 27.98
CA GLY A 4 9.75 -7.62 29.21
C GLY A 4 8.41 -6.85 29.24
N GLY A 5 8.05 -6.16 28.14
CA GLY A 5 6.78 -5.41 28.10
C GLY A 5 5.59 -6.33 27.86
N GLY A 6 4.54 -6.23 28.71
CA GLY A 6 3.28 -6.96 28.53
C GLY A 6 2.61 -6.64 27.17
N LEU A 7 1.58 -7.40 26.79
CA LEU A 7 0.87 -7.27 25.49
C LEU A 7 0.43 -5.83 25.18
N ALA A 8 0.04 -5.06 26.21
CA ALA A 8 -0.33 -3.63 26.08
C ALA A 8 0.86 -2.74 25.66
N GLN A 9 2.08 -3.02 26.11
CA GLN A 9 3.27 -2.25 25.74
C GLN A 9 3.73 -2.54 24.30
N ARG A 10 3.50 -3.76 23.80
CA ARG A 10 3.78 -4.10 22.40
C ARG A 10 2.84 -3.34 21.45
N GLY A 11 1.55 -3.26 21.76
CA GLY A 11 0.60 -2.48 20.99
C GLY A 11 0.96 -1.00 20.92
N LEU A 12 1.35 -0.42 22.07
CA LEU A 12 1.81 0.97 22.13
C LEU A 12 3.08 1.20 21.28
N ALA A 13 4.05 0.29 21.33
CA ALA A 13 5.30 0.39 20.56
C ALA A 13 5.05 0.31 19.06
N PHE A 14 4.18 -0.61 18.61
CA PHE A 14 3.77 -0.69 17.20
C PHE A 14 2.97 0.54 16.75
N GLY A 15 2.08 1.05 17.60
CA GLY A 15 1.31 2.26 17.34
C GLY A 15 2.22 3.48 17.20
N PHE A 16 3.19 3.64 18.10
CA PHE A 16 4.17 4.72 18.03
C PHE A 16 5.05 4.63 16.78
N HIS A 17 5.58 3.43 16.47
CA HIS A 17 6.35 3.21 15.26
C HIS A 17 5.57 3.59 14.00
N ARG A 18 4.30 3.19 13.93
CA ARG A 18 3.43 3.52 12.79
C ARG A 18 3.13 5.02 12.69
N ALA A 19 2.88 5.67 13.84
CA ALA A 19 2.65 7.12 13.88
C ALA A 19 3.91 7.89 13.44
N ALA A 20 5.10 7.46 13.87
CA ALA A 20 6.36 8.05 13.46
C ALA A 20 6.64 7.86 11.96
N ASP A 21 6.37 6.66 11.41
CA ASP A 21 6.50 6.34 9.99
C ASP A 21 5.62 7.26 9.12
N THR A 22 4.35 7.37 9.50
CA THR A 22 3.41 8.23 8.76
C THR A 22 3.72 9.72 8.92
N ALA A 23 4.14 10.15 10.12
CA ALA A 23 4.56 11.53 10.34
C ALA A 23 5.78 11.87 9.45
N GLY A 24 6.73 10.95 9.33
CA GLY A 24 7.87 11.07 8.42
C GLY A 24 7.43 11.21 6.95
N ALA A 25 6.48 10.41 6.50
CA ALA A 25 5.93 10.49 5.15
C ALA A 25 5.24 11.83 4.87
N VAL A 26 4.40 12.31 5.79
CA VAL A 26 3.71 13.61 5.67
C VAL A 26 4.72 14.76 5.68
N LEU A 27 5.71 14.75 6.58
CA LEU A 27 6.76 15.76 6.64
C LEU A 27 7.61 15.78 5.36
N GLY A 28 7.99 14.62 4.84
CA GLY A 28 8.73 14.51 3.59
C GLY A 28 7.96 15.09 2.41
N LEU A 29 6.66 14.78 2.29
CA LEU A 29 5.79 15.34 1.26
C LEU A 29 5.55 16.84 1.43
N ALA A 30 5.44 17.34 2.67
CA ALA A 30 5.31 18.76 2.94
C ALA A 30 6.58 19.54 2.56
N VAL A 31 7.76 19.00 2.86
CA VAL A 31 9.03 19.56 2.41
C VAL A 31 9.12 19.56 0.89
N ALA A 32 8.73 18.44 0.24
CA ALA A 32 8.71 18.36 -1.22
C ALA A 32 7.78 19.40 -1.84
N LEU A 33 6.58 19.58 -1.27
CA LEU A 33 5.62 20.59 -1.72
C LEU A 33 6.19 22.01 -1.56
N LEU A 34 6.85 22.30 -0.45
CA LEU A 34 7.51 23.60 -0.21
C LEU A 34 8.60 23.87 -1.23
N VAL A 35 9.47 22.88 -1.50
CA VAL A 35 10.54 23.02 -2.50
C VAL A 35 9.96 23.28 -3.90
N VAL A 36 8.95 22.50 -4.30
CA VAL A 36 8.28 22.68 -5.59
C VAL A 36 7.66 24.07 -5.68
N TRP A 37 7.02 24.54 -4.62
CA TRP A 37 6.41 25.88 -4.59
C TRP A 37 7.44 26.99 -4.67
N LEU A 38 8.60 26.86 -4.00
CA LEU A 38 9.65 27.88 -3.99
C LEU A 38 10.47 27.90 -5.28
N VAL A 39 10.71 26.75 -5.92
CA VAL A 39 11.64 26.62 -7.05
C VAL A 39 10.92 26.69 -8.41
N GLN A 40 9.67 26.22 -8.49
CA GLN A 40 8.97 26.10 -9.78
C GLN A 40 7.50 26.47 -9.76
N ALA A 41 7.10 27.54 -9.09
CA ALA A 41 5.69 27.94 -8.97
C ALA A 41 4.93 27.86 -10.31
N GLY A 42 3.91 27.01 -10.39
CA GLY A 42 2.95 26.96 -11.49
C GLY A 42 3.23 25.99 -12.65
N ASN A 43 4.35 25.29 -12.68
CA ASN A 43 4.63 24.32 -13.76
C ASN A 43 3.92 22.97 -13.50
N VAL A 44 3.40 22.35 -14.57
CA VAL A 44 2.74 21.03 -14.51
C VAL A 44 3.77 19.92 -14.29
N GLY A 45 4.93 19.99 -14.94
CA GLY A 45 6.01 19.03 -14.83
C GLY A 45 7.05 19.41 -13.78
N LEU A 46 7.79 18.44 -13.25
CA LEU A 46 8.88 18.65 -12.31
C LEU A 46 10.11 19.20 -13.06
N SER A 47 10.59 20.39 -12.68
CA SER A 47 11.81 20.95 -13.26
C SER A 47 13.06 20.22 -12.78
N ALA A 48 14.14 20.26 -13.59
CA ALA A 48 15.42 19.64 -13.22
C ALA A 48 16.00 20.25 -11.94
N ASP A 49 15.83 21.54 -11.71
CA ASP A 49 16.32 22.24 -10.53
C ASP A 49 15.54 21.87 -9.27
N ALA A 50 14.19 21.77 -9.36
CA ALA A 50 13.36 21.28 -8.27
C ALA A 50 13.71 19.82 -7.94
N PHE A 51 13.90 18.96 -8.95
CA PHE A 51 14.30 17.57 -8.76
C PHE A 51 15.66 17.46 -8.05
N ARG A 52 16.69 18.19 -8.51
CA ARG A 52 18.01 18.22 -7.87
C ARG A 52 17.94 18.70 -6.43
N THR A 53 17.18 19.75 -6.17
CA THR A 53 17.00 20.31 -4.83
C THR A 53 16.34 19.28 -3.90
N LEU A 54 15.30 18.60 -4.36
CA LEU A 54 14.62 17.54 -3.62
C LEU A 54 15.56 16.38 -3.28
N VAL A 55 16.36 15.92 -4.25
CA VAL A 55 17.34 14.86 -4.04
C VAL A 55 18.37 15.28 -2.99
N LEU A 56 18.95 16.47 -3.10
CA LEU A 56 19.96 16.95 -2.14
C LEU A 56 19.38 17.08 -0.73
N ILE A 57 18.17 17.64 -0.58
CA ILE A 57 17.51 17.76 0.73
C ILE A 57 17.20 16.36 1.31
N SER A 58 16.78 15.40 0.50
CA SER A 58 16.44 14.05 0.96
C SER A 58 17.65 13.27 1.48
N LEU A 59 18.87 13.62 1.09
CA LEU A 59 20.10 13.01 1.62
C LEU A 59 20.28 13.27 3.13
N ILE A 60 19.78 14.41 3.65
CA ILE A 60 19.91 14.76 5.07
C ILE A 60 19.17 13.76 5.96
N PRO A 61 17.83 13.55 5.82
CA PRO A 61 17.13 12.57 6.65
C PRO A 61 17.60 11.14 6.37
N ALA A 62 18.00 10.81 5.14
CA ALA A 62 18.56 9.49 4.81
C ALA A 62 19.87 9.23 5.58
N ALA A 63 20.82 10.18 5.59
CA ALA A 63 22.05 10.07 6.35
C ALA A 63 21.78 9.99 7.86
N LEU A 64 20.86 10.81 8.38
CA LEU A 64 20.47 10.76 9.80
C LEU A 64 19.85 9.40 10.18
N ALA A 65 19.03 8.80 9.33
CA ALA A 65 18.47 7.48 9.56
C ALA A 65 19.54 6.40 9.64
N VAL A 66 20.51 6.41 8.70
CA VAL A 66 21.65 5.47 8.70
C VAL A 66 22.51 5.66 9.94
N LEU A 67 22.85 6.90 10.29
CA LEU A 67 23.65 7.21 11.49
C LEU A 67 22.92 6.77 12.77
N THR A 68 21.63 7.02 12.88
CA THR A 68 20.83 6.61 14.05
C THR A 68 20.82 5.08 14.20
N LEU A 69 20.69 4.34 13.09
CA LEU A 69 20.79 2.88 13.10
C LEU A 69 22.20 2.41 13.47
N ALA A 70 23.23 2.98 12.87
CA ALA A 70 24.62 2.57 13.08
C ALA A 70 25.09 2.82 14.53
N LEU A 71 24.67 3.93 15.14
CA LEU A 71 25.12 4.35 16.46
C LEU A 71 24.17 3.92 17.59
N GLY A 72 22.86 3.79 17.32
CA GLY A 72 21.81 3.57 18.32
C GLY A 72 21.20 2.18 18.35
N ALA A 73 21.25 1.43 17.23
CA ALA A 73 20.66 0.11 17.20
C ALA A 73 21.56 -0.93 17.90
N LYS A 74 21.00 -1.66 18.86
CA LYS A 74 21.67 -2.79 19.51
C LYS A 74 20.89 -4.06 19.19
N ASP A 75 21.60 -5.08 18.72
CA ASP A 75 21.02 -6.39 18.54
C ASP A 75 20.55 -6.98 19.87
N VAL A 76 19.27 -7.37 19.94
CA VAL A 76 18.73 -8.10 21.07
C VAL A 76 18.76 -9.58 20.73
N PRO A 77 19.59 -10.39 21.38
CA PRO A 77 19.64 -11.83 21.12
C PRO A 77 18.27 -12.47 21.39
N VAL A 78 17.65 -13.05 20.36
CA VAL A 78 16.40 -13.80 20.51
C VAL A 78 16.78 -15.22 20.93
N LYS A 79 16.58 -15.57 22.22
CA LYS A 79 16.79 -16.93 22.70
C LYS A 79 15.84 -17.88 21.97
N GLY A 80 16.38 -18.88 21.28
CA GLY A 80 15.63 -19.95 20.63
C GLY A 80 15.27 -19.74 19.15
N ALA A 81 15.77 -18.69 18.49
CA ALA A 81 15.64 -18.54 17.03
C ALA A 81 16.67 -19.44 16.32
N THR A 82 16.29 -20.66 16.00
CA THR A 82 17.09 -21.56 15.16
C THR A 82 16.74 -21.34 13.69
N GLY A 83 17.55 -20.52 13.01
CA GLY A 83 17.48 -20.29 11.56
C GLY A 83 16.48 -19.24 11.10
N ALA A 84 16.71 -18.72 9.89
CA ALA A 84 15.77 -17.84 9.22
C ALA A 84 14.47 -18.61 8.90
N PRO A 85 13.28 -17.99 9.01
CA PRO A 85 12.03 -18.64 8.61
C PRO A 85 12.11 -19.01 7.13
N ALA A 86 11.91 -20.29 6.81
CA ALA A 86 11.92 -20.78 5.44
C ALA A 86 10.72 -20.18 4.69
N LEU A 87 10.96 -19.52 3.55
CA LEU A 87 9.89 -19.16 2.62
C LEU A 87 9.31 -20.45 2.03
N GLY A 88 7.99 -20.54 1.92
CA GLY A 88 7.36 -21.67 1.27
C GLY A 88 5.92 -21.90 1.75
N PHE A 89 5.25 -22.82 1.06
CA PHE A 89 3.83 -23.12 1.29
C PHE A 89 3.64 -24.39 2.18
N LYS A 90 4.72 -25.08 2.51
CA LYS A 90 4.65 -26.36 3.25
C LYS A 90 4.13 -26.12 4.68
N GLY A 91 3.06 -26.84 5.03
CA GLY A 91 2.49 -26.79 6.38
C GLY A 91 1.55 -25.62 6.66
N LEU A 92 1.38 -24.66 5.75
CA LEU A 92 0.52 -23.48 5.97
C LEU A 92 -0.99 -23.77 5.85
N GLY A 93 -1.35 -24.94 5.33
CA GLY A 93 -2.74 -25.39 5.26
C GLY A 93 -3.53 -24.85 4.07
N ARG A 94 -4.59 -25.58 3.70
CA ARG A 94 -5.47 -25.23 2.56
C ARG A 94 -6.13 -23.85 2.69
N PRO A 95 -6.62 -23.39 3.84
CA PRO A 95 -7.23 -22.07 3.96
C PRO A 95 -6.27 -20.95 3.60
N PHE A 96 -5.01 -21.02 4.05
CA PHE A 96 -3.99 -20.04 3.70
C PHE A 96 -3.68 -20.05 2.20
N LEU A 97 -3.54 -21.23 1.58
CA LEU A 97 -3.27 -21.35 0.13
C LEU A 97 -4.40 -20.74 -0.72
N LEU A 98 -5.65 -21.01 -0.35
CA LEU A 98 -6.82 -20.43 -1.02
C LEU A 98 -6.87 -18.91 -0.84
N PHE A 99 -6.55 -18.42 0.36
CA PHE A 99 -6.44 -16.99 0.60
C PHE A 99 -5.36 -16.35 -0.25
N MET A 100 -4.18 -16.98 -0.35
CA MET A 100 -3.07 -16.50 -1.20
C MET A 100 -3.44 -16.43 -2.68
N LEU A 101 -4.19 -17.42 -3.18
CA LEU A 101 -4.69 -17.38 -4.56
C LEU A 101 -5.65 -16.20 -4.78
N ILE A 102 -6.57 -15.97 -3.84
CA ILE A 102 -7.54 -14.87 -3.93
C ILE A 102 -6.86 -13.51 -3.84
N VAL A 103 -5.92 -13.35 -2.92
CA VAL A 103 -5.10 -12.14 -2.80
C VAL A 103 -4.27 -11.93 -4.05
N GLY A 104 -3.70 -12.99 -4.62
CA GLY A 104 -2.95 -12.91 -5.88
C GLY A 104 -3.80 -12.42 -7.06
N ILE A 105 -5.07 -12.86 -7.15
CA ILE A 105 -6.02 -12.34 -8.15
C ILE A 105 -6.26 -10.84 -7.95
N PHE A 106 -6.47 -10.41 -6.70
CA PHE A 106 -6.63 -8.99 -6.37
C PHE A 106 -5.39 -8.20 -6.76
N ASP A 107 -4.21 -8.70 -6.41
CA ASP A 107 -2.93 -8.01 -6.57
C ASP A 107 -2.51 -7.87 -8.04
N LEU A 108 -2.88 -8.81 -8.91
CA LEU A 108 -2.71 -8.66 -10.36
C LEU A 108 -3.46 -7.45 -10.93
N GLY A 109 -4.54 -7.01 -10.28
CA GLY A 109 -5.26 -5.78 -10.61
C GLY A 109 -4.75 -4.54 -9.87
N ASN A 110 -3.86 -4.72 -8.89
CA ASN A 110 -3.33 -3.67 -8.03
C ASN A 110 -1.94 -3.23 -8.52
N SER A 111 -1.90 -2.53 -9.65
CA SER A 111 -0.67 -2.00 -10.22
C SER A 111 -0.03 -0.92 -9.33
N SER A 112 1.22 -0.56 -9.62
CA SER A 112 1.94 0.51 -8.91
C SER A 112 1.11 1.79 -8.79
N ASP A 113 1.14 2.42 -7.63
CA ASP A 113 0.52 3.73 -7.36
C ASP A 113 1.03 4.84 -8.30
N ALA A 114 2.15 4.61 -9.01
CA ALA A 114 2.64 5.49 -10.05
C ALA A 114 1.59 5.69 -11.17
N PHE A 115 0.76 4.69 -11.49
CA PHE A 115 -0.30 4.82 -12.48
C PHE A 115 -1.42 5.77 -12.02
N LEU A 116 -1.69 5.82 -10.71
CA LEU A 116 -2.64 6.78 -10.12
C LEU A 116 -2.11 8.21 -10.24
N VAL A 117 -0.82 8.41 -10.00
CA VAL A 117 -0.13 9.70 -10.20
C VAL A 117 -0.15 10.10 -11.68
N LEU A 118 0.20 9.18 -12.59
CA LEU A 118 0.13 9.42 -14.04
C LEU A 118 -1.29 9.79 -14.50
N ARG A 119 -2.32 9.13 -13.95
CA ARG A 119 -3.72 9.46 -14.24
C ARG A 119 -4.07 10.87 -13.78
N GLY A 120 -3.57 11.27 -12.59
CA GLY A 120 -3.73 12.63 -12.07
C GLY A 120 -3.10 13.66 -13.00
N GLN A 121 -1.87 13.43 -13.43
CA GLN A 121 -1.16 14.32 -14.35
C GLN A 121 -1.82 14.39 -15.74
N GLU A 122 -2.27 13.26 -16.28
CA GLU A 122 -3.02 13.19 -17.55
C GLU A 122 -4.31 14.02 -17.49
N ARG A 123 -4.93 14.12 -16.32
CA ARG A 123 -6.11 14.95 -16.06
C ARG A 123 -5.78 16.39 -15.63
N GLY A 124 -4.50 16.78 -15.67
CA GLY A 124 -4.06 18.16 -15.46
C GLY A 124 -3.66 18.50 -14.02
N LEU A 125 -3.43 17.51 -13.14
CA LEU A 125 -2.82 17.79 -11.83
C LEU A 125 -1.37 18.24 -12.02
N SER A 126 -1.04 19.41 -11.44
CA SER A 126 0.34 19.86 -11.33
C SER A 126 1.12 19.00 -10.33
N VAL A 127 2.45 19.11 -10.31
CA VAL A 127 3.29 18.44 -9.32
C VAL A 127 2.86 18.80 -7.90
N ALA A 128 2.57 20.05 -7.62
CA ALA A 128 2.06 20.50 -6.33
C ALA A 128 0.70 19.85 -6.00
N GLY A 129 -0.18 19.71 -7.01
CA GLY A 129 -1.46 19.00 -6.89
C GLY A 129 -1.26 17.53 -6.54
N VAL A 130 -0.32 16.84 -7.17
CA VAL A 130 0.03 15.45 -6.86
C VAL A 130 0.57 15.33 -5.44
N LEU A 131 1.47 16.19 -5.00
CA LEU A 131 2.01 16.16 -3.64
C LEU A 131 0.90 16.40 -2.59
N GLY A 132 0.00 17.35 -2.84
CA GLY A 132 -1.17 17.59 -1.98
C GLY A 132 -2.12 16.37 -1.93
N MET A 133 -2.34 15.72 -3.06
CA MET A 133 -3.11 14.48 -3.15
C MET A 133 -2.48 13.35 -2.30
N LEU A 134 -1.16 13.16 -2.37
CA LEU A 134 -0.43 12.18 -1.57
C LEU A 134 -0.47 12.50 -0.06
N ILE A 135 -0.37 13.78 0.33
CA ILE A 135 -0.53 14.22 1.72
C ILE A 135 -1.95 13.87 2.22
N THR A 136 -2.98 14.20 1.45
CA THR A 136 -4.37 13.90 1.79
C THR A 136 -4.59 12.40 2.01
N PHE A 137 -4.07 11.57 1.10
CA PHE A 137 -4.09 10.11 1.23
C PHE A 137 -3.46 9.64 2.53
N ASN A 138 -2.23 10.07 2.84
CA ASN A 138 -1.52 9.65 4.05
C ASN A 138 -2.25 10.07 5.33
N LEU A 139 -2.84 11.26 5.37
CA LEU A 139 -3.64 11.73 6.50
C LEU A 139 -4.87 10.85 6.71
N ILE A 140 -5.66 10.60 5.66
CA ILE A 140 -6.86 9.76 5.74
C ILE A 140 -6.49 8.33 6.13
N TYR A 141 -5.48 7.74 5.49
CA TYR A 141 -4.98 6.42 5.82
C TYR A 141 -4.61 6.29 7.30
N THR A 142 -3.90 7.27 7.84
CA THR A 142 -3.50 7.29 9.26
C THR A 142 -4.70 7.36 10.20
N LEU A 143 -5.62 8.27 9.93
CA LEU A 143 -6.82 8.47 10.74
C LEU A 143 -7.71 7.21 10.76
N ILE A 144 -7.80 6.51 9.64
CA ILE A 144 -8.68 5.34 9.48
C ILE A 144 -8.03 4.04 9.98
N SER A 145 -6.71 3.90 9.93
CA SER A 145 -6.02 2.62 10.22
C SER A 145 -6.33 2.08 11.62
N THR A 146 -6.32 2.92 12.66
CA THR A 146 -6.60 2.49 14.04
C THR A 146 -8.08 2.13 14.26
N PRO A 147 -9.06 2.98 13.88
CA PRO A 147 -10.48 2.61 13.94
C PRO A 147 -10.81 1.36 13.12
N ALA A 148 -10.21 1.17 11.95
CA ALA A 148 -10.41 0.00 11.11
C ALA A 148 -9.92 -1.28 11.78
N GLY A 149 -8.77 -1.24 12.48
CA GLY A 149 -8.28 -2.36 13.28
C GLY A 149 -9.29 -2.77 14.35
N ALA A 150 -9.79 -1.82 15.15
CA ALA A 150 -10.81 -2.07 16.15
C ALA A 150 -12.14 -2.57 15.55
N LEU A 151 -12.52 -2.07 14.38
CA LEU A 151 -13.71 -2.53 13.65
C LEU A 151 -13.54 -3.95 13.16
N SER A 152 -12.34 -4.33 12.67
CA SER A 152 -12.04 -5.69 12.19
C SER A 152 -12.23 -6.75 13.28
N ASP A 153 -11.90 -6.42 14.53
CA ASP A 153 -12.07 -7.30 15.67
C ASP A 153 -13.56 -7.51 16.05
N ARG A 154 -14.44 -6.51 15.74
CA ARG A 154 -15.88 -6.57 16.05
C ARG A 154 -16.69 -7.26 14.96
N ILE A 155 -16.51 -6.89 13.71
CA ILE A 155 -17.34 -7.40 12.58
C ILE A 155 -16.72 -8.59 11.88
N GLY A 156 -15.46 -8.92 12.20
CA GLY A 156 -14.68 -10.01 11.61
C GLY A 156 -13.79 -9.52 10.46
N ARG A 157 -12.56 -9.98 10.47
CA ARG A 157 -11.49 -9.55 9.52
C ARG A 157 -11.86 -9.77 8.07
N ARG A 158 -12.50 -10.90 7.77
CA ARG A 158 -12.96 -11.23 6.42
C ARG A 158 -13.98 -10.23 5.87
N ARG A 159 -14.99 -9.86 6.68
CA ARG A 159 -16.04 -8.93 6.26
C ARG A 159 -15.45 -7.55 5.98
N LEU A 160 -14.53 -7.11 6.85
CA LEU A 160 -13.88 -5.82 6.67
C LEU A 160 -12.97 -5.81 5.44
N LEU A 161 -12.23 -6.90 5.18
CA LEU A 161 -11.39 -7.03 3.99
C LEU A 161 -12.21 -7.00 2.69
N VAL A 162 -13.31 -7.75 2.65
CA VAL A 162 -14.24 -7.74 1.51
C VAL A 162 -14.82 -6.33 1.30
N GLY A 163 -15.23 -5.65 2.36
CA GLY A 163 -15.68 -4.26 2.29
C GLY A 163 -14.61 -3.31 1.75
N GLY A 164 -13.36 -3.46 2.20
CA GLY A 164 -12.21 -2.71 1.69
C GLY A 164 -11.97 -2.95 0.20
N TRP A 165 -12.03 -4.19 -0.26
CA TRP A 165 -11.88 -4.53 -1.68
C TRP A 165 -13.05 -4.03 -2.56
N LEU A 166 -14.28 -3.98 -2.03
CA LEU A 166 -15.40 -3.34 -2.72
C LEU A 166 -15.16 -1.82 -2.86
N VAL A 167 -14.69 -1.16 -1.80
CA VAL A 167 -14.31 0.27 -1.86
C VAL A 167 -13.22 0.47 -2.91
N TYR A 168 -12.19 -0.39 -2.94
CA TYR A 168 -11.14 -0.36 -3.96
C TYR A 168 -11.71 -0.50 -5.38
N ALA A 169 -12.59 -1.47 -5.61
CA ALA A 169 -13.20 -1.69 -6.93
C ALA A 169 -13.98 -0.45 -7.41
N LEU A 170 -14.73 0.21 -6.52
CA LEU A 170 -15.47 1.44 -6.83
C LEU A 170 -14.51 2.61 -7.13
N ILE A 171 -13.43 2.74 -6.37
CA ILE A 171 -12.40 3.78 -6.59
C ILE A 171 -11.72 3.57 -7.94
N TYR A 172 -11.30 2.35 -8.25
CA TYR A 172 -10.64 2.03 -9.50
C TYR A 172 -11.58 2.19 -10.71
N LEU A 173 -12.85 1.82 -10.58
CA LEU A 173 -13.86 2.16 -11.56
C LEU A 173 -13.95 3.69 -11.75
N GLY A 174 -13.97 4.44 -10.65
CA GLY A 174 -13.96 5.89 -10.67
C GLY A 174 -12.73 6.47 -11.39
N PHE A 175 -11.52 5.97 -11.12
CA PHE A 175 -10.29 6.40 -11.82
C PHE A 175 -10.37 6.14 -13.33
N GLY A 176 -10.94 4.99 -13.74
CA GLY A 176 -11.18 4.69 -15.15
C GLY A 176 -12.12 5.68 -15.81
N LEU A 177 -13.14 6.14 -15.11
CA LEU A 177 -14.20 7.03 -15.63
C LEU A 177 -13.93 8.52 -15.42
N ALA A 178 -12.95 8.89 -14.58
CA ALA A 178 -12.67 10.28 -14.23
C ALA A 178 -12.29 11.13 -15.44
N GLN A 179 -12.87 12.33 -15.52
CA GLN A 179 -12.69 13.29 -16.60
C GLN A 179 -11.94 14.56 -16.14
N ALA A 180 -11.83 14.81 -14.84
CA ALA A 180 -11.27 16.03 -14.28
C ALA A 180 -10.29 15.76 -13.12
N ALA A 181 -9.30 16.62 -12.94
CA ALA A 181 -8.26 16.53 -11.92
C ALA A 181 -8.83 16.42 -10.48
N TRP A 182 -9.88 17.19 -10.16
CA TRP A 182 -10.50 17.16 -8.84
C TRP A 182 -11.13 15.79 -8.51
N GLN A 183 -11.65 15.07 -9.53
CA GLN A 183 -12.21 13.73 -9.34
C GLN A 183 -11.10 12.75 -8.97
N ILE A 184 -9.94 12.84 -9.62
CA ILE A 184 -8.75 12.04 -9.28
C ILE A 184 -8.33 12.30 -7.85
N TRP A 185 -8.25 13.57 -7.43
CA TRP A 185 -7.92 13.92 -6.05
C TRP A 185 -8.91 13.32 -5.04
N ALA A 186 -10.20 13.49 -5.28
CA ALA A 186 -11.25 12.97 -4.41
C ALA A 186 -11.20 11.43 -4.29
N LEU A 187 -11.01 10.73 -5.43
CA LEU A 187 -10.85 9.27 -5.45
C LEU A 187 -9.60 8.81 -4.70
N TYR A 188 -8.50 9.56 -4.83
CA TYR A 188 -7.27 9.23 -4.12
C TYR A 188 -7.40 9.45 -2.60
N ALA A 189 -8.17 10.44 -2.18
CA ALA A 189 -8.53 10.62 -0.78
C ALA A 189 -9.31 9.41 -0.23
N VAL A 190 -10.31 8.91 -0.99
CA VAL A 190 -11.06 7.69 -0.64
C VAL A 190 -10.17 6.44 -0.72
N TYR A 191 -9.13 6.43 -1.56
CA TYR A 191 -8.14 5.36 -1.62
C TYR A 191 -7.38 5.19 -0.29
N GLY A 192 -7.16 6.30 0.44
CA GLY A 192 -6.65 6.24 1.82
C GLY A 192 -7.57 5.46 2.77
N LEU A 193 -8.89 5.54 2.59
CA LEU A 193 -9.86 4.75 3.34
C LEU A 193 -9.69 3.24 3.04
N TYR A 194 -9.57 2.85 1.77
CA TYR A 194 -9.30 1.47 1.40
C TYR A 194 -8.05 0.92 2.08
N TYR A 195 -6.93 1.66 2.03
CA TYR A 195 -5.68 1.26 2.68
C TYR A 195 -5.86 1.06 4.19
N GLY A 196 -6.56 1.99 4.84
CA GLY A 196 -6.89 1.88 6.27
C GLY A 196 -7.69 0.64 6.60
N LEU A 197 -8.68 0.29 5.78
CA LEU A 197 -9.56 -0.87 6.00
C LEU A 197 -8.89 -2.21 5.67
N ALA A 198 -8.15 -2.30 4.57
CA ALA A 198 -7.73 -3.56 3.99
C ALA A 198 -6.32 -4.00 4.41
N TYR A 199 -5.35 -3.08 4.43
CA TYR A 199 -3.92 -3.44 4.55
C TYR A 199 -3.58 -4.16 5.87
N GLY A 200 -3.98 -3.59 7.00
CA GLY A 200 -3.78 -4.22 8.32
C GLY A 200 -4.63 -5.47 8.52
N THR A 201 -5.86 -5.42 8.00
CA THR A 201 -6.84 -6.52 8.11
C THR A 201 -6.40 -7.77 7.35
N ALA A 202 -5.81 -7.62 6.15
CA ALA A 202 -5.27 -8.74 5.38
C ALA A 202 -4.14 -9.46 6.14
N LYS A 203 -3.19 -8.70 6.71
CA LYS A 203 -2.12 -9.27 7.54
C LYS A 203 -2.66 -9.97 8.79
N ALA A 204 -3.66 -9.39 9.45
CA ALA A 204 -4.30 -10.01 10.58
C ALA A 204 -5.00 -11.33 10.20
N LEU A 205 -5.66 -11.37 9.04
CA LEU A 205 -6.28 -12.61 8.54
C LEU A 205 -5.24 -13.69 8.22
N VAL A 206 -4.07 -13.34 7.66
CA VAL A 206 -2.94 -14.27 7.48
C VAL A 206 -2.59 -14.97 8.80
N ALA A 207 -2.50 -14.22 9.91
CA ALA A 207 -2.18 -14.80 11.22
C ALA A 207 -3.27 -15.74 11.76
N ASP A 208 -4.54 -15.54 11.37
CA ASP A 208 -5.65 -16.39 11.78
C ASP A 208 -5.74 -17.70 10.99
N LEU A 209 -5.22 -17.70 9.76
CA LEU A 209 -5.30 -18.87 8.88
C LEU A 209 -4.21 -19.91 9.14
N VAL A 210 -3.21 -19.61 10.00
CA VAL A 210 -2.07 -20.49 10.24
C VAL A 210 -1.79 -20.67 11.74
N PRO A 211 -1.20 -21.81 12.15
CA PRO A 211 -0.72 -22.01 13.51
C PRO A 211 0.29 -20.95 13.95
N ALA A 212 0.35 -20.66 15.25
CA ALA A 212 1.19 -19.59 15.81
C ALA A 212 2.69 -19.74 15.49
N ASN A 213 3.20 -20.96 15.43
CA ASN A 213 4.60 -21.29 15.12
C ASN A 213 4.94 -21.10 13.63
N LEU A 214 3.95 -20.97 12.74
CA LEU A 214 4.14 -20.77 11.30
C LEU A 214 3.83 -19.35 10.83
N ARG A 215 3.44 -18.43 11.73
CA ARG A 215 3.08 -17.05 11.37
C ARG A 215 4.21 -16.30 10.69
N GLY A 216 5.45 -16.47 11.14
CA GLY A 216 6.62 -15.85 10.49
C GLY A 216 6.79 -16.30 9.04
N THR A 217 6.70 -17.62 8.79
CA THR A 217 6.72 -18.20 7.45
C THR A 217 5.54 -17.70 6.60
N ALA A 218 4.34 -17.66 7.16
CA ALA A 218 3.14 -17.18 6.45
C ALA A 218 3.26 -15.70 6.04
N TYR A 219 3.74 -14.82 6.93
CA TYR A 219 3.99 -13.42 6.60
C TYR A 219 5.08 -13.25 5.54
N GLY A 220 6.18 -14.00 5.66
CA GLY A 220 7.25 -14.00 4.67
C GLY A 220 6.75 -14.44 3.30
N THR A 221 6.00 -15.54 3.24
CA THR A 221 5.41 -16.07 1.99
C THR A 221 4.37 -15.11 1.42
N TYR A 222 3.51 -14.52 2.25
CA TYR A 222 2.54 -13.50 1.85
C TYR A 222 3.22 -12.30 1.18
N ASN A 223 4.20 -11.69 1.85
CA ASN A 223 4.91 -10.54 1.30
C ASN A 223 5.73 -10.90 0.05
N ALA A 224 6.33 -12.08 -0.01
CA ALA A 224 7.08 -12.54 -1.17
C ALA A 224 6.18 -12.74 -2.40
N VAL A 225 4.98 -13.31 -2.22
CA VAL A 225 4.02 -13.49 -3.32
C VAL A 225 3.54 -12.14 -3.83
N LEU A 226 3.16 -11.19 -2.95
CA LEU A 226 2.76 -9.85 -3.36
C LEU A 226 3.90 -9.13 -4.10
N GLY A 227 5.12 -9.10 -3.55
CA GLY A 227 6.25 -8.47 -4.22
C GLY A 227 6.60 -9.09 -5.58
N ILE A 228 6.36 -10.39 -5.77
CA ILE A 228 6.51 -11.04 -7.09
C ILE A 228 5.39 -10.61 -8.04
N LEU A 229 4.15 -10.46 -7.54
CA LEU A 229 2.99 -10.09 -8.36
C LEU A 229 2.93 -8.61 -8.71
N ASP A 230 3.54 -7.73 -7.89
CA ASP A 230 3.64 -6.28 -8.17
C ASP A 230 4.24 -5.99 -9.55
N PHE A 231 5.24 -6.80 -9.98
CA PHE A 231 5.87 -6.62 -11.28
C PHE A 231 4.92 -6.95 -12.44
N PRO A 232 4.36 -8.18 -12.56
CA PRO A 232 3.41 -8.48 -13.64
C PRO A 232 2.16 -7.60 -13.59
N ALA A 233 1.64 -7.21 -12.42
CA ALA A 233 0.54 -6.28 -12.29
C ALA A 233 0.85 -4.94 -12.97
N SER A 234 2.04 -4.40 -12.70
CA SER A 234 2.50 -3.14 -13.30
C SER A 234 2.79 -3.26 -14.80
N VAL A 235 3.32 -4.40 -15.25
CA VAL A 235 3.49 -4.69 -16.69
C VAL A 235 2.14 -4.76 -17.41
N ILE A 236 1.17 -5.48 -16.85
CA ILE A 236 -0.21 -5.55 -17.39
C ILE A 236 -0.79 -4.14 -17.49
N ALA A 237 -0.68 -3.33 -16.42
CA ALA A 237 -1.18 -1.97 -16.42
C ALA A 237 -0.52 -1.09 -17.49
N GLY A 238 0.80 -1.18 -17.65
CA GLY A 238 1.54 -0.44 -18.68
C GLY A 238 1.16 -0.85 -20.10
N VAL A 239 1.03 -2.16 -20.34
CA VAL A 239 0.58 -2.71 -21.63
C VAL A 239 -0.86 -2.29 -21.94
N LEU A 240 -1.76 -2.34 -20.98
CA LEU A 240 -3.14 -1.86 -21.15
C LEU A 240 -3.20 -0.36 -21.43
N TRP A 241 -2.34 0.43 -20.79
CA TRP A 241 -2.31 1.88 -20.95
C TRP A 241 -1.76 2.31 -22.30
N GLN A 242 -0.56 1.85 -22.63
CA GLN A 242 0.25 2.38 -23.74
C GLN A 242 0.42 1.42 -24.91
N GLY A 243 0.06 0.12 -24.70
CA GLY A 243 0.26 -0.92 -25.69
C GLY A 243 1.66 -1.51 -25.69
N VAL A 244 1.95 -2.34 -26.70
CA VAL A 244 3.25 -2.96 -26.94
C VAL A 244 3.45 -3.24 -28.43
N GLY A 245 4.60 -2.92 -28.96
CA GLY A 245 4.89 -3.08 -30.38
C GLY A 245 3.94 -2.22 -31.25
N SER A 246 3.22 -2.84 -32.16
CA SER A 246 2.23 -2.19 -33.04
C SER A 246 0.85 -2.03 -32.40
N TRP A 247 0.59 -2.63 -31.25
CA TRP A 247 -0.69 -2.49 -30.55
C TRP A 247 -0.69 -1.24 -29.65
N PRO A 248 -1.62 -0.28 -29.86
CA PRO A 248 -1.60 1.02 -29.16
C PRO A 248 -2.17 0.96 -27.73
N GLY A 249 -2.51 -0.23 -27.20
CA GLY A 249 -3.17 -0.37 -25.91
C GLY A 249 -4.65 -0.02 -25.94
N LEU A 250 -5.25 0.05 -24.76
CA LEU A 250 -6.67 0.41 -24.56
C LEU A 250 -6.82 1.80 -23.93
N GLY A 251 -5.70 2.48 -23.68
CA GLY A 251 -5.65 3.83 -23.15
C GLY A 251 -5.67 3.93 -21.61
N PRO A 252 -5.58 5.17 -21.09
CA PRO A 252 -5.32 5.45 -19.66
C PRO A 252 -6.38 4.94 -18.68
N SER A 253 -7.59 4.66 -19.14
CA SER A 253 -8.68 4.11 -18.31
C SER A 253 -8.56 2.60 -18.07
N ALA A 254 -7.94 1.88 -19.01
CA ALA A 254 -7.98 0.42 -19.04
C ALA A 254 -7.34 -0.29 -17.84
N PRO A 255 -6.17 0.16 -17.31
CA PRO A 255 -5.59 -0.45 -16.11
C PRO A 255 -6.52 -0.40 -14.90
N PHE A 256 -7.23 0.71 -14.75
CA PHE A 256 -8.14 0.91 -13.61
C PHE A 256 -9.40 0.07 -13.73
N LEU A 257 -9.96 -0.06 -14.94
CA LEU A 257 -11.10 -0.95 -15.20
C LEU A 257 -10.71 -2.42 -14.98
N PHE A 258 -9.51 -2.81 -15.41
CA PHE A 258 -8.96 -4.13 -15.14
C PHE A 258 -8.77 -4.37 -13.64
N GLY A 259 -8.19 -3.40 -12.89
CA GLY A 259 -8.03 -3.47 -11.44
C GLY A 259 -9.35 -3.60 -10.70
N ALA A 260 -10.38 -2.83 -11.11
CA ALA A 260 -11.73 -2.95 -10.56
C ALA A 260 -12.32 -4.35 -10.80
N LEU A 261 -12.14 -4.91 -12.00
CA LEU A 261 -12.60 -6.26 -12.33
C LEU A 261 -11.91 -7.33 -11.49
N MET A 262 -10.59 -7.27 -11.35
CA MET A 262 -9.83 -8.22 -10.53
C MET A 262 -10.23 -8.14 -9.04
N ALA A 263 -10.46 -6.95 -8.53
CA ALA A 263 -10.96 -6.76 -7.16
C ALA A 263 -12.34 -7.39 -6.96
N LEU A 264 -13.27 -7.22 -7.91
CA LEU A 264 -14.59 -7.85 -7.85
C LEU A 264 -14.51 -9.38 -7.92
N ILE A 265 -13.65 -9.92 -8.78
CA ILE A 265 -13.39 -11.37 -8.85
C ILE A 265 -12.87 -11.88 -7.51
N ALA A 266 -11.90 -11.18 -6.90
CA ALA A 266 -11.35 -11.54 -5.61
C ALA A 266 -12.42 -11.48 -4.50
N VAL A 267 -13.29 -10.48 -4.50
CA VAL A 267 -14.44 -10.36 -3.58
C VAL A 267 -15.37 -11.58 -3.72
N VAL A 268 -15.78 -11.90 -4.94
CA VAL A 268 -16.66 -13.07 -5.20
C VAL A 268 -15.97 -14.36 -4.75
N ALA A 269 -14.72 -14.55 -5.12
CA ALA A 269 -13.95 -15.73 -4.71
C ALA A 269 -13.85 -15.84 -3.17
N MET A 270 -13.60 -14.71 -2.48
CA MET A 270 -13.53 -14.66 -1.02
C MET A 270 -14.87 -15.04 -0.36
N LEU A 271 -15.99 -14.59 -0.93
CA LEU A 271 -17.33 -14.91 -0.44
C LEU A 271 -17.70 -16.37 -0.69
N LEU A 272 -17.26 -16.96 -1.81
CA LEU A 272 -17.57 -18.35 -2.16
C LEU A 272 -16.71 -19.36 -1.39
N VAL A 273 -15.41 -19.09 -1.28
CA VAL A 273 -14.42 -20.02 -0.67
C VAL A 273 -14.53 -20.04 0.85
N PHE A 274 -14.75 -18.91 1.46
CA PHE A 274 -14.83 -18.78 2.92
C PHE A 274 -16.29 -18.61 3.38
N ARG A 275 -17.20 -19.44 2.87
CA ARG A 275 -18.58 -19.53 3.37
C ARG A 275 -18.57 -20.12 4.77
N GLY A 276 -18.89 -19.30 5.78
CA GLY A 276 -18.93 -19.73 7.18
C GLY A 276 -19.12 -18.54 8.09
#